data_94f74715aa6a2e533fec862ffa8fb56f
#
_entry.id   94f74715aa6a2e533fec862ffa8fb56f
#
_cell.length_a   1.000
_cell.length_b   1.000
_cell.length_c   1.000
_cell.angle_alpha   90.00
_cell.angle_beta   90.00
_cell.angle_gamma   90.00
#
_symmetry.space_group_name_H-M   'P 1'
#
loop_
_entity.id
_entity.type
_entity.pdbx_description
1 polymer ?
#
loop_
_entity_poly.entity_id
_entity_poly.type
_entity_poly.pdbx_seq_one_letter_code
_entity_poly.pdbx_strand_id
1 'polypeptide(L)'
;TGAFQIITDSAAEASLETSLRPQFERWTEKKANILATGSLVKLADGRWDIRFRLFDVVAGSQIDEWYALAGDRQLRMVSHRIADRIYDKLTGLGGLFASRLAYVVQHSKQSYELIVADSDGARSRSFRPPGRLTASSLPT
;
A
#
# COMPACT_ATOMS: atom_id res chain seq x y z
N THR A 1 10.67 3.55 -3.28
CA THR A 1 10.77 4.91 -3.84
C THR A 1 11.75 5.67 -2.95
N GLY A 2 12.84 6.23 -3.43
CA GLY A 2 13.84 6.98 -2.62
C GLY A 2 13.34 8.33 -2.05
N ALA A 3 12.01 8.54 -1.99
CA ALA A 3 11.40 9.78 -1.52
C ALA A 3 11.38 9.92 0.02
N PHE A 4 11.50 8.82 0.77
CA PHE A 4 11.42 8.82 2.22
C PHE A 4 12.54 7.98 2.83
N GLN A 5 13.12 8.45 3.93
CA GLN A 5 13.97 7.65 4.80
C GLN A 5 13.08 7.02 5.88
N ILE A 6 13.08 5.68 5.94
CA ILE A 6 12.27 4.96 6.90
C ILE A 6 13.08 4.74 8.18
N ILE A 7 12.51 5.14 9.32
CA ILE A 7 13.03 4.87 10.65
C ILE A 7 12.16 3.77 11.26
N THR A 8 12.75 2.63 11.58
CA THR A 8 12.05 1.52 12.26
C THR A 8 12.44 1.50 13.72
N ASP A 9 11.48 1.24 14.60
CA ASP A 9 11.70 1.03 16.02
C ASP A 9 11.13 -0.33 16.42
N SER A 10 12.00 -1.31 16.62
CA SER A 10 11.63 -2.66 17.05
C SER A 10 11.21 -2.72 18.54
N ALA A 11 11.51 -1.69 19.32
CA ALA A 11 11.12 -1.58 20.73
C ALA A 11 9.76 -0.86 20.91
N ALA A 12 9.17 -0.34 19.85
CA ALA A 12 7.82 0.21 19.86
C ALA A 12 6.80 -0.94 19.77
N GLU A 13 6.71 -1.77 20.81
CA GLU A 13 5.47 -2.51 21.05
C GLU A 13 4.38 -1.48 21.24
N ALA A 14 3.70 -1.19 20.16
CA ALA A 14 2.60 -0.26 20.17
C ALA A 14 1.44 -0.90 20.92
N SER A 15 1.32 -0.57 22.21
CA SER A 15 0.05 -0.73 22.88
C SER A 15 -0.99 0.09 22.11
N LEU A 16 -2.25 -0.28 22.15
CA LEU A 16 -3.33 0.48 21.50
C LEU A 16 -3.30 1.95 21.97
N GLU A 17 -2.97 2.21 23.23
CA GLU A 17 -2.82 3.55 23.81
C GLU A 17 -1.68 4.35 23.15
N THR A 18 -0.54 3.74 22.92
CA THR A 18 0.61 4.39 22.25
C THR A 18 0.28 4.73 20.80
N SER A 19 -0.54 3.92 20.14
CA SER A 19 -1.04 4.22 18.78
C SER A 19 -2.04 5.36 18.76
N LEU A 20 -2.76 5.60 19.84
CA LEU A 20 -3.76 6.68 19.97
C LEU A 20 -3.13 8.01 20.36
N ARG A 21 -2.11 7.97 21.23
CA ARG A 21 -1.37 9.14 21.75
C ARG A 21 0.13 8.86 21.72
N PRO A 22 0.78 9.02 20.58
CA PRO A 22 2.21 8.78 20.47
C PRO A 22 3.01 9.78 21.31
N GLN A 23 4.11 9.31 21.91
CA GLN A 23 5.08 10.16 22.59
C GLN A 23 5.95 10.83 21.52
N PHE A 24 5.59 12.03 21.11
CA PHE A 24 6.26 12.75 20.01
C PHE A 24 7.73 13.05 20.33
N GLU A 25 8.08 13.32 21.59
CA GLU A 25 9.46 13.60 22.04
C GLU A 25 10.41 12.47 21.63
N ARG A 26 10.03 11.23 21.85
CA ARG A 26 10.82 10.05 21.46
C ARG A 26 11.10 9.99 19.96
N TRP A 27 10.14 10.38 19.16
CA TRP A 27 10.27 10.38 17.71
C TRP A 27 11.05 11.59 17.19
N THR A 28 10.94 12.72 17.88
CA THR A 28 11.75 13.92 17.62
C THR A 28 13.23 13.64 17.87
N GLU A 29 13.59 12.93 18.95
CA GLU A 29 14.97 12.49 19.22
C GLU A 29 15.54 11.60 18.10
N LYS A 30 14.69 10.79 17.47
CA LYS A 30 15.03 9.97 16.31
C LYS A 30 15.03 10.74 14.98
N LYS A 31 14.78 12.05 15.01
CA LYS A 31 14.68 12.92 13.83
C LYS A 31 13.58 12.47 12.85
N ALA A 32 12.51 11.87 13.36
CA ALA A 32 11.33 11.57 12.57
C ALA A 32 10.49 12.83 12.39
N ASN A 33 10.08 13.13 11.18
CA ASN A 33 9.18 14.24 10.88
C ASN A 33 7.72 13.75 10.86
N ILE A 34 7.53 12.52 10.40
CA ILE A 34 6.21 11.90 10.22
C ILE A 34 6.20 10.56 10.95
N LEU A 35 5.12 10.29 11.64
CA LEU A 35 4.89 9.03 12.32
C LEU A 35 3.63 8.37 11.79
N ALA A 36 3.76 7.16 11.28
CA ALA A 36 2.63 6.30 10.92
C ALA A 36 2.45 5.24 12.02
N THR A 37 1.25 5.15 12.57
CA THR A 37 0.87 4.12 13.55
C THR A 37 -0.33 3.34 13.05
N GLY A 38 -0.51 2.13 13.55
CA GLY A 38 -1.68 1.33 13.20
C GLY A 38 -1.86 0.13 14.09
N SER A 39 -3.05 -0.46 14.00
CA SER A 39 -3.37 -1.73 14.65
C SER A 39 -4.03 -2.67 13.65
N LEU A 40 -3.78 -3.95 13.86
CA LEU A 40 -4.33 -5.04 13.06
C LEU A 40 -4.87 -6.09 14.05
N VAL A 41 -6.20 -6.18 14.16
CA VAL A 41 -6.86 -7.09 15.11
C VAL A 41 -7.75 -8.05 14.34
N LYS A 42 -7.56 -9.35 14.56
CA LYS A 42 -8.43 -10.38 13.97
C LYS A 42 -9.71 -10.50 14.80
N LEU A 43 -10.85 -10.35 14.14
CA LEU A 43 -12.17 -10.45 14.74
C LEU A 43 -12.63 -11.92 14.80
N ALA A 44 -13.63 -12.19 15.63
CA ALA A 44 -14.21 -13.53 15.78
C ALA A 44 -14.85 -14.07 14.48
N ASP A 45 -15.28 -13.20 13.58
CA ASP A 45 -15.84 -13.56 12.25
C ASP A 45 -14.77 -13.82 11.19
N GLY A 46 -13.48 -13.79 11.57
CA GLY A 46 -12.34 -14.03 10.68
C GLY A 46 -11.87 -12.82 9.87
N ARG A 47 -12.55 -11.68 9.97
CA ARG A 47 -12.10 -10.42 9.37
C ARG A 47 -11.05 -9.75 10.25
N TRP A 48 -10.36 -8.78 9.66
CA TRP A 48 -9.40 -7.93 10.33
C TRP A 48 -9.95 -6.52 10.50
N ASP A 49 -9.94 -6.00 11.72
CA ASP A 49 -10.08 -4.57 12.02
C ASP A 49 -8.70 -3.93 11.85
N ILE A 50 -8.60 -3.04 10.89
CA ILE A 50 -7.36 -2.37 10.49
C ILE A 50 -7.54 -0.89 10.76
N ARG A 51 -6.68 -0.33 11.58
CA ARG A 51 -6.67 1.10 11.88
C ARG A 51 -5.31 1.68 11.55
N PHE A 52 -5.32 2.88 11.00
CA PHE A 52 -4.12 3.60 10.58
C PHE A 52 -4.27 5.07 10.99
N ARG A 53 -3.18 5.66 11.46
CA ARG A 53 -3.06 7.08 11.75
C ARG A 53 -1.73 7.61 11.29
N LEU A 54 -1.75 8.85 10.84
CA LEU A 54 -0.57 9.59 10.40
C LEU A 54 -0.45 10.88 11.22
N PHE A 55 0.72 11.15 11.73
CA PHE A 55 1.00 12.31 12.57
C PHE A 55 2.17 13.11 12.02
N ASP A 56 2.08 14.43 12.14
CA ASP A 56 3.21 15.33 12.08
C ASP A 56 3.87 15.36 13.46
N VAL A 57 5.11 14.87 13.54
CA VAL A 57 5.86 14.78 14.81
C VAL A 57 6.29 16.17 15.28
N VAL A 58 6.64 17.06 14.34
CA VAL A 58 7.12 18.40 14.67
C VAL A 58 5.97 19.28 15.17
N ALA A 59 4.82 19.21 14.51
CA ALA A 59 3.63 19.93 14.91
C ALA A 59 2.88 19.28 16.09
N GLY A 60 3.20 18.03 16.42
CA GLY A 60 2.50 17.26 17.46
C GLY A 60 1.03 17.01 17.14
N SER A 61 0.66 16.92 15.87
CA SER A 61 -0.73 16.86 15.41
C SER A 61 -1.00 15.69 14.47
N GLN A 62 -2.26 15.21 14.46
CA GLN A 62 -2.71 14.18 13.54
C GLN A 62 -2.97 14.79 12.16
N ILE A 63 -2.40 14.19 11.13
CA ILE A 63 -2.60 14.57 9.72
C ILE A 63 -3.78 13.81 9.11
N ASP A 64 -3.86 12.51 9.38
CA ASP A 64 -4.85 11.62 8.76
C ASP A 64 -5.17 10.42 9.65
N GLU A 65 -6.36 9.86 9.48
CA GLU A 65 -6.72 8.56 10.02
C GLU A 65 -7.61 7.79 9.04
N TRP A 66 -7.53 6.48 9.12
CA TRP A 66 -8.34 5.62 8.29
C TRP A 66 -8.53 4.26 8.95
N TYR A 67 -9.67 3.64 8.70
CA TYR A 67 -9.96 2.30 9.15
C TYR A 67 -10.60 1.47 8.04
N ALA A 68 -10.45 0.15 8.11
CA ALA A 68 -11.09 -0.80 7.22
C ALA A 68 -11.35 -2.14 7.93
N LEU A 69 -12.40 -2.81 7.50
CA LEU A 69 -12.62 -4.23 7.77
C LEU A 69 -12.27 -5.02 6.51
N ALA A 70 -11.41 -6.01 6.63
CA ALA A 70 -10.91 -6.78 5.49
C ALA A 70 -10.77 -8.26 5.81
N GLY A 71 -11.05 -9.11 4.84
CA GLY A 71 -10.67 -10.52 4.90
C GLY A 71 -9.19 -10.74 4.54
N ASP A 72 -8.64 -11.91 4.86
CA ASP A 72 -7.22 -12.26 4.61
C ASP A 72 -6.76 -11.94 3.17
N ARG A 73 -7.61 -12.20 2.18
CA ARG A 73 -7.30 -11.95 0.76
C ARG A 73 -7.22 -10.48 0.38
N GLN A 74 -7.78 -9.60 1.21
CA GLN A 74 -7.86 -8.16 0.97
C GLN A 74 -6.75 -7.38 1.68
N LEU A 75 -6.04 -7.98 2.65
CA LEU A 75 -5.02 -7.31 3.45
C LEU A 75 -3.98 -6.59 2.58
N ARG A 76 -3.52 -7.25 1.51
CA ARG A 76 -2.56 -6.65 0.59
C ARG A 76 -3.11 -5.38 -0.08
N MET A 77 -4.34 -5.41 -0.57
CA MET A 77 -4.97 -4.24 -1.19
C MET A 77 -5.14 -3.10 -0.17
N VAL A 78 -5.49 -3.44 1.08
CA VAL A 78 -5.59 -2.47 2.18
C VAL A 78 -4.22 -1.83 2.46
N SER A 79 -3.15 -2.62 2.51
CA SER A 79 -1.78 -2.09 2.68
C SER A 79 -1.39 -1.13 1.57
N HIS A 80 -1.71 -1.43 0.32
CA HIS A 80 -1.46 -0.53 -0.80
C HIS A 80 -2.26 0.78 -0.68
N ARG A 81 -3.53 0.71 -0.25
CA ARG A 81 -4.35 1.91 -0.01
C ARG A 81 -3.80 2.78 1.11
N ILE A 82 -3.29 2.18 2.18
CA ILE A 82 -2.61 2.92 3.26
C ILE A 82 -1.35 3.61 2.70
N ALA A 83 -0.54 2.91 1.91
CA ALA A 83 0.64 3.48 1.27
C ALA A 83 0.28 4.65 0.32
N ASP A 84 -0.80 4.52 -0.46
CA ASP A 84 -1.31 5.59 -1.31
C ASP A 84 -1.72 6.82 -0.49
N ARG A 85 -2.42 6.63 0.64
CA ARG A 85 -2.83 7.73 1.53
C ARG A 85 -1.63 8.44 2.14
N ILE A 86 -0.64 7.68 2.63
CA ILE A 86 0.61 8.27 3.17
C ILE A 86 1.28 9.10 2.09
N TYR A 87 1.47 8.53 0.90
CA TYR A 87 2.14 9.22 -0.20
C TYR A 87 1.40 10.49 -0.62
N ASP A 88 0.09 10.41 -0.81
CA ASP A 88 -0.75 11.55 -1.17
C ASP A 88 -0.68 12.67 -0.12
N LYS A 89 -0.83 12.33 1.17
CA LYS A 89 -0.79 13.30 2.27
C LYS A 89 0.57 14.00 2.41
N LEU A 90 1.66 13.31 2.10
CA LEU A 90 3.01 13.85 2.24
C LEU A 90 3.51 14.57 0.99
N THR A 91 3.02 14.23 -0.18
CA THR A 91 3.54 14.77 -1.46
C THR A 91 2.52 15.58 -2.24
N GLY A 92 1.23 15.37 -1.99
CA GLY A 92 0.13 15.92 -2.82
C GLY A 92 0.02 15.32 -4.22
N LEU A 93 0.74 14.22 -4.50
CA LEU A 93 0.86 13.64 -5.85
C LEU A 93 0.01 12.38 -6.01
N GLY A 94 -0.95 12.09 -5.28
CA GLY A 94 -1.74 10.84 -5.37
C GLY A 94 -0.89 9.56 -5.41
N GLY A 95 -1.32 8.52 -4.73
CA GLY A 95 -0.62 7.24 -4.71
C GLY A 95 -1.04 6.33 -5.88
N LEU A 96 -0.12 5.46 -6.31
CA LEU A 96 -0.35 4.47 -7.37
C LEU A 96 -0.09 3.03 -6.90
N PHE A 97 0.11 2.81 -5.59
CA PHE A 97 0.45 1.48 -5.06
C PHE A 97 -0.72 0.49 -5.14
N ALA A 98 -1.97 0.96 -5.06
CA ALA A 98 -3.16 0.14 -5.26
C ALA A 98 -3.56 -0.03 -6.74
N SER A 99 -2.71 0.39 -7.69
CA SER A 99 -2.96 0.26 -9.12
C SER A 99 -2.56 -1.11 -9.66
N ARG A 100 -2.96 -1.38 -10.90
CA ARG A 100 -2.53 -2.54 -11.68
C ARG A 100 -1.77 -2.12 -12.92
N LEU A 101 -0.82 -2.94 -13.29
CA LEU A 101 -0.06 -2.82 -14.53
C LEU A 101 -0.56 -3.85 -15.53
N ALA A 102 -0.78 -3.44 -16.76
CA ALA A 102 -0.99 -4.33 -17.89
C ALA A 102 0.17 -4.15 -18.86
N TYR A 103 0.82 -5.24 -19.21
CA TYR A 103 1.93 -5.21 -20.15
C TYR A 103 1.94 -6.46 -21.04
N VAL A 104 2.55 -6.34 -22.20
CA VAL A 104 2.65 -7.44 -23.17
C VAL A 104 4.07 -7.97 -23.18
N VAL A 105 4.20 -9.28 -23.04
CA VAL A 105 5.44 -10.02 -23.22
C VAL A 105 5.45 -10.65 -24.60
N GLN A 106 6.47 -10.36 -25.39
CA GLN A 106 6.70 -11.01 -26.68
C GLN A 106 7.63 -12.23 -26.49
N HIS A 107 7.14 -13.43 -26.69
CA HIS A 107 7.93 -14.67 -26.62
C HIS A 107 8.61 -15.01 -27.93
N SER A 108 7.97 -14.66 -29.04
CA SER A 108 8.50 -14.80 -30.40
C SER A 108 7.87 -13.78 -31.35
N LYS A 109 8.30 -13.74 -32.60
CA LYS A 109 7.72 -12.80 -33.61
C LYS A 109 6.20 -12.92 -33.78
N GLN A 110 5.61 -14.02 -33.34
CA GLN A 110 4.17 -14.29 -33.52
C GLN A 110 3.48 -14.75 -32.23
N SER A 111 4.16 -14.70 -31.08
CA SER A 111 3.62 -15.14 -29.80
C SER A 111 3.74 -14.02 -28.77
N TYR A 112 2.59 -13.56 -28.30
CA TYR A 112 2.46 -12.51 -27.30
C TYR A 112 1.63 -12.99 -26.13
N GLU A 113 1.88 -12.45 -24.97
CA GLU A 113 1.16 -12.73 -23.75
C GLU A 113 0.83 -11.40 -23.06
N LEU A 114 -0.46 -11.15 -22.78
CA LEU A 114 -0.87 -10.02 -21.97
C LEU A 114 -0.80 -10.43 -20.49
N ILE A 115 -0.05 -9.68 -19.71
CA ILE A 115 0.05 -9.88 -18.26
C ILE A 115 -0.58 -8.70 -17.56
N VAL A 116 -1.45 -8.99 -16.59
CA VAL A 116 -2.01 -8.00 -15.66
C VAL A 116 -1.54 -8.38 -14.27
N ALA A 117 -0.86 -7.45 -13.59
CA ALA A 117 -0.29 -7.65 -12.26
C ALA A 117 -0.60 -6.45 -11.36
N ASP A 118 -0.56 -6.64 -10.04
CA ASP A 118 -0.54 -5.53 -9.10
C ASP A 118 0.74 -4.69 -9.30
N SER A 119 0.74 -3.43 -8.88
CA SER A 119 1.86 -2.48 -9.09
C SER A 119 3.22 -2.98 -8.60
N ASP A 120 3.24 -3.93 -7.67
CA ASP A 120 4.43 -4.58 -7.13
C ASP A 120 4.77 -5.94 -7.79
N GLY A 121 4.08 -6.26 -8.89
CA GLY A 121 4.29 -7.47 -9.67
C GLY A 121 3.63 -8.74 -9.12
N ALA A 122 2.95 -8.66 -7.96
CA ALA A 122 2.25 -9.81 -7.42
C ALA A 122 0.90 -10.04 -8.10
N ARG A 123 0.32 -11.24 -7.87
CA ARG A 123 -0.97 -11.64 -8.44
C ARG A 123 -1.06 -11.44 -9.94
N SER A 124 0.03 -11.68 -10.66
CA SER A 124 0.04 -11.63 -12.12
C SER A 124 -0.94 -12.68 -12.69
N ARG A 125 -1.72 -12.24 -13.65
CA ARG A 125 -2.56 -13.12 -14.48
C ARG A 125 -2.13 -12.97 -15.91
N SER A 126 -1.88 -14.09 -16.55
CA SER A 126 -1.54 -14.10 -17.96
C SER A 126 -2.75 -14.48 -18.81
N PHE A 127 -2.87 -13.83 -19.94
CA PHE A 127 -3.89 -14.09 -20.94
C PHE A 127 -3.18 -14.38 -22.27
N ARG A 128 -3.25 -15.65 -22.67
CA ARG A 128 -2.83 -16.05 -24.04
C ARG A 128 -4.10 -16.28 -24.84
N PRO A 129 -4.43 -15.43 -25.81
CA PRO A 129 -5.57 -15.71 -26.66
C PRO A 129 -5.29 -16.98 -27.47
N PRO A 130 -6.29 -17.85 -27.67
CA PRO A 130 -6.18 -18.96 -28.58
C PRO A 130 -6.06 -18.40 -30.02
N GLY A 131 -4.89 -18.48 -30.64
CA GLY A 131 -4.64 -18.02 -32.01
C GLY A 131 -3.70 -16.83 -32.13
N ARG A 132 -3.42 -16.45 -33.37
CA ARG A 132 -2.58 -15.29 -33.74
C ARG A 132 -3.27 -14.01 -33.31
N LEU A 133 -2.67 -13.21 -32.43
CA LEU A 133 -3.07 -11.81 -32.27
C LEU A 133 -2.71 -11.07 -33.55
N THR A 134 -3.72 -10.75 -34.36
CA THR A 134 -3.58 -9.76 -35.42
C THR A 134 -3.91 -8.40 -34.84
N ALA A 135 -3.33 -7.32 -35.37
CA ALA A 135 -3.56 -5.96 -34.90
C ALA A 135 -5.05 -5.54 -34.92
N SER A 136 -5.92 -6.28 -35.61
CA SER A 136 -7.36 -6.08 -35.70
C SER A 136 -8.16 -6.73 -34.54
N SER A 137 -7.52 -7.44 -33.62
CA SER A 137 -8.21 -8.13 -32.50
C SER A 137 -8.14 -7.38 -31.18
N LEU A 138 -7.64 -6.14 -31.17
CA LEU A 138 -7.70 -5.28 -30.01
C LEU A 138 -9.08 -4.59 -29.97
N PRO A 139 -9.86 -4.74 -28.88
CA PRO A 139 -11.07 -3.97 -28.74
C PRO A 139 -10.73 -2.49 -28.62
N THR A 140 -11.41 -1.69 -29.41
CA THR A 140 -11.38 -0.23 -29.34
C THR A 140 -12.04 0.27 -28.07
#